data_2100b94cb54711651e53b17a46aebc19
#
_entry.id   2100b94cb54711651e53b17a46aebc19
#
_cell.length_a   1.000
_cell.length_b   1.000
_cell.length_c   1.000
_cell.angle_alpha   90.00
_cell.angle_beta   90.00
_cell.angle_gamma   90.00
#
_symmetry.space_group_name_H-M   'P 1'
#
loop_
_entity.id
_entity.type
_entity.pdbx_description
1 polymer ?
#
loop_
_entity_poly.entity_id
_entity_poly.type
_entity_poly.pdbx_seq_one_letter_code
_entity_poly.pdbx_strand_id
1 'polypeptide(L)'
;GSGTEEDPYLIARPSQLALLAQCVNEQTAGYFEPDVHYLLTADLDLSGYENWTPIGTGPQDGRYPYENPEKAFQGVFDGGGHTVNKLNVAYTGATTFTSVGLFGVNDGTIRNLHVAGTVSATTSCTDKSYVIAGGIVGFNIIAYEDAMNTRPGSGAIEHCSFTGSVSASCGNDPT
;
A
#
# COMPACT_ATOMS: atom_id res chain seq x y z
N GLY A 1 17.78 -10.23 8.28
CA GLY A 1 17.57 -9.30 9.38
C GLY A 1 16.54 -9.79 10.37
N SER A 2 16.43 -9.10 11.48
CA SER A 2 15.46 -9.37 12.55
C SER A 2 14.26 -8.40 12.53
N GLY A 3 14.25 -7.46 11.61
CA GLY A 3 13.18 -6.47 11.47
C GLY A 3 13.31 -5.24 12.37
N THR A 4 14.47 -5.06 13.02
CA THR A 4 14.75 -3.84 13.78
C THR A 4 15.39 -2.76 12.93
N GLU A 5 15.50 -1.53 13.45
CA GLU A 5 16.15 -0.43 12.73
C GLU A 5 17.62 -0.74 12.39
N GLU A 6 18.34 -1.38 13.33
CA GLU A 6 19.75 -1.73 13.15
C GLU A 6 19.94 -2.99 12.28
N ASP A 7 18.92 -3.84 12.18
CA ASP A 7 18.96 -5.11 11.45
C ASP A 7 17.63 -5.35 10.71
N PRO A 8 17.29 -4.54 9.68
CA PRO A 8 16.02 -4.61 8.98
C PRO A 8 15.86 -5.90 8.17
N TYR A 9 14.63 -6.28 7.89
CA TYR A 9 14.36 -7.33 6.89
C TYR A 9 14.81 -6.85 5.50
N LEU A 10 15.69 -7.63 4.86
CA LEU A 10 16.27 -7.28 3.57
C LEU A 10 15.41 -7.83 2.42
N ILE A 11 15.08 -6.95 1.49
CA ILE A 11 14.31 -7.28 0.28
C ILE A 11 15.21 -7.05 -0.94
N ALA A 12 15.61 -8.14 -1.59
CA ALA A 12 16.46 -8.14 -2.79
C ALA A 12 15.78 -8.81 -4.00
N ARG A 13 14.57 -9.34 -3.84
CA ARG A 13 13.86 -10.08 -4.89
C ARG A 13 12.36 -9.76 -4.87
N PRO A 14 11.69 -9.77 -6.03
CA PRO A 14 10.24 -9.57 -6.12
C PRO A 14 9.41 -10.50 -5.22
N SER A 15 9.85 -11.76 -5.07
CA SER A 15 9.16 -12.73 -4.21
C SER A 15 9.20 -12.37 -2.71
N GLN A 16 10.24 -11.66 -2.26
CA GLN A 16 10.32 -11.19 -0.87
C GLN A 16 9.39 -10.00 -0.66
N LEU A 17 9.24 -9.11 -1.66
CA LEU A 17 8.28 -8.02 -1.61
C LEU A 17 6.84 -8.57 -1.64
N ALA A 18 6.58 -9.61 -2.43
CA ALA A 18 5.28 -10.29 -2.45
C ALA A 18 4.97 -11.00 -1.12
N LEU A 19 5.99 -11.60 -0.48
CA LEU A 19 5.84 -12.17 0.85
C LEU A 19 5.52 -11.09 1.90
N LEU A 20 6.16 -9.91 1.83
CA LEU A 20 5.79 -8.77 2.68
C LEU A 20 4.33 -8.41 2.49
N ALA A 21 3.85 -8.29 1.24
CA ALA A 21 2.44 -7.99 0.96
C ALA A 21 1.51 -9.03 1.60
N GLN A 22 1.83 -10.31 1.48
CA GLN A 22 1.07 -11.38 2.11
C GLN A 22 1.08 -11.26 3.64
N CYS A 23 2.25 -11.12 4.26
CA CYS A 23 2.38 -11.04 5.72
C CYS A 23 1.61 -9.87 6.32
N VAL A 24 1.68 -8.69 5.69
CA VAL A 24 0.92 -7.50 6.13
C VAL A 24 -0.58 -7.72 5.97
N ASN A 25 -1.02 -8.22 4.82
CA ASN A 25 -2.43 -8.41 4.52
C ASN A 25 -3.08 -9.52 5.37
N GLU A 26 -2.30 -10.52 5.78
CA GLU A 26 -2.72 -11.60 6.67
C GLU A 26 -2.45 -11.31 8.15
N GLN A 27 -1.84 -10.16 8.46
CA GLN A 27 -1.45 -9.76 9.83
C GLN A 27 -0.56 -10.79 10.52
N THR A 28 0.45 -11.28 9.80
CA THR A 28 1.42 -12.25 10.33
C THR A 28 2.31 -11.57 11.36
N ALA A 29 2.29 -12.07 12.60
CA ALA A 29 3.07 -11.50 13.71
C ALA A 29 4.57 -11.43 13.39
N GLY A 30 5.21 -10.31 13.74
CA GLY A 30 6.59 -10.00 13.43
C GLY A 30 6.81 -9.32 12.07
N TYR A 31 5.74 -9.07 11.30
CA TYR A 31 5.83 -8.49 9.96
C TYR A 31 4.90 -7.32 9.69
N PHE A 32 3.91 -7.06 10.50
CA PHE A 32 2.95 -5.97 10.25
C PHE A 32 2.97 -4.86 11.31
N GLU A 33 3.67 -5.05 12.39
CA GLU A 33 3.71 -4.13 13.52
C GLU A 33 4.45 -2.82 13.19
N PRO A 34 4.18 -1.72 13.90
CA PRO A 34 4.73 -0.39 13.61
C PRO A 34 6.26 -0.30 13.68
N ASP A 35 6.89 -1.11 14.53
CA ASP A 35 8.33 -1.06 14.76
C ASP A 35 9.13 -2.00 13.85
N VAL A 36 8.50 -2.56 12.83
CA VAL A 36 9.18 -3.47 11.90
C VAL A 36 9.79 -2.70 10.74
N HIS A 37 11.09 -2.90 10.52
CA HIS A 37 11.87 -2.22 9.49
C HIS A 37 12.19 -3.13 8.30
N TYR A 38 12.03 -2.59 7.09
CA TYR A 38 12.33 -3.22 5.81
C TYR A 38 13.28 -2.36 5.01
N LEU A 39 14.26 -2.99 4.37
CA LEU A 39 15.22 -2.31 3.49
C LEU A 39 15.27 -3.00 2.13
N LEU A 40 14.98 -2.24 1.08
CA LEU A 40 15.23 -2.69 -0.29
C LEU A 40 16.73 -2.58 -0.59
N THR A 41 17.32 -3.66 -1.11
CA THR A 41 18.76 -3.77 -1.34
C THR A 41 19.13 -3.99 -2.81
N ALA A 42 18.14 -3.99 -3.69
CA ALA A 42 18.31 -4.12 -5.13
C ALA A 42 17.07 -3.55 -5.86
N ASP A 43 17.26 -3.16 -7.11
CA ASP A 43 16.13 -2.86 -7.99
C ASP A 43 15.31 -4.13 -8.25
N LEU A 44 13.97 -3.98 -8.21
CA LEU A 44 13.05 -5.10 -8.43
C LEU A 44 12.31 -4.96 -9.76
N ASP A 45 12.16 -6.08 -10.46
CA ASP A 45 11.33 -6.19 -11.66
C ASP A 45 10.08 -7.02 -11.36
N LEU A 46 8.92 -6.38 -11.33
CA LEU A 46 7.63 -7.03 -11.04
C LEU A 46 6.95 -7.60 -12.28
N SER A 47 7.61 -7.72 -13.42
CA SER A 47 7.00 -8.26 -14.66
C SER A 47 6.47 -9.70 -14.54
N GLY A 48 6.93 -10.45 -13.54
CA GLY A 48 6.39 -11.78 -13.22
C GLY A 48 5.04 -11.76 -12.47
N TYR A 49 4.55 -10.58 -12.08
CA TYR A 49 3.27 -10.39 -11.41
C TYR A 49 2.31 -9.67 -12.34
N GLU A 50 1.44 -10.41 -13.02
CA GLU A 50 0.47 -9.84 -13.97
C GLU A 50 -0.50 -8.85 -13.31
N ASN A 51 -0.80 -9.07 -12.04
CA ASN A 51 -1.59 -8.16 -11.22
C ASN A 51 -1.02 -8.15 -9.79
N TRP A 52 -0.42 -7.04 -9.39
CA TRP A 52 0.17 -6.89 -8.07
C TRP A 52 -0.90 -6.76 -7.00
N THR A 53 -0.75 -7.52 -5.92
CA THR A 53 -1.55 -7.35 -4.72
C THR A 53 -0.94 -6.24 -3.86
N PRO A 54 -1.63 -5.13 -3.61
CA PRO A 54 -1.11 -4.03 -2.80
C PRO A 54 -0.68 -4.47 -1.40
N ILE A 55 0.42 -3.89 -0.90
CA ILE A 55 0.85 -4.06 0.48
C ILE A 55 -0.08 -3.21 1.35
N GLY A 56 -0.79 -3.82 2.30
CA GLY A 56 -1.80 -3.13 3.10
C GLY A 56 -3.08 -2.88 2.33
N THR A 57 -4.07 -3.72 2.51
CA THR A 57 -5.36 -3.63 1.78
C THR A 57 -6.41 -2.77 2.51
N GLY A 58 -6.15 -2.42 3.78
CA GLY A 58 -7.13 -1.74 4.62
C GLY A 58 -8.34 -2.61 4.99
N PRO A 59 -9.33 -2.03 5.67
CA PRO A 59 -10.52 -2.76 6.09
C PRO A 59 -11.36 -3.22 4.91
N GLN A 60 -11.91 -4.41 5.03
CA GLN A 60 -12.77 -5.03 4.01
C GLN A 60 -14.27 -5.00 4.41
N ASP A 61 -14.59 -4.34 5.51
CA ASP A 61 -15.94 -4.29 6.11
C ASP A 61 -16.73 -3.02 5.74
N GLY A 62 -16.21 -2.23 4.82
CA GLY A 62 -16.84 -0.98 4.35
C GLY A 62 -16.56 0.25 5.21
N ARG A 63 -15.74 0.11 6.26
CA ARG A 63 -15.24 1.25 7.03
C ARG A 63 -14.12 1.98 6.30
N TYR A 64 -13.87 3.20 6.68
CA TYR A 64 -12.70 3.93 6.17
C TYR A 64 -11.42 3.44 6.86
N PRO A 65 -10.26 3.45 6.17
CA PRO A 65 -8.99 3.00 6.74
C PRO A 65 -8.58 3.73 8.03
N TYR A 66 -8.95 5.00 8.19
CA TYR A 66 -8.65 5.76 9.40
C TYR A 66 -9.52 5.34 10.62
N GLU A 67 -10.68 4.72 10.37
CA GLU A 67 -11.53 4.17 11.45
C GLU A 67 -11.03 2.79 11.90
N ASN A 68 -10.48 2.03 10.98
CA ASN A 68 -9.91 0.71 11.23
C ASN A 68 -8.67 0.49 10.35
N PRO A 69 -7.45 0.81 10.84
CA PRO A 69 -6.22 0.64 10.09
C PRO A 69 -5.71 -0.80 10.10
N GLU A 70 -6.49 -1.75 10.58
CA GLU A 70 -6.18 -3.17 10.39
C GLU A 70 -5.83 -3.43 8.94
N LYS A 71 -4.78 -4.22 8.71
CA LYS A 71 -4.24 -4.50 7.38
C LYS A 71 -3.65 -3.30 6.62
N ALA A 72 -3.49 -2.12 7.24
CA ALA A 72 -2.60 -1.10 6.69
C ALA A 72 -1.14 -1.52 6.89
N PHE A 73 -0.25 -1.05 6.02
CA PHE A 73 1.17 -1.12 6.29
C PHE A 73 1.52 -0.14 7.42
N GLN A 74 2.13 -0.60 8.50
CA GLN A 74 2.41 0.20 9.69
C GLN A 74 3.90 0.36 9.98
N GLY A 75 4.75 -0.47 9.38
CA GLY A 75 6.19 -0.48 9.59
C GLY A 75 6.94 0.66 8.90
N VAL A 76 8.25 0.52 8.84
CA VAL A 76 9.15 1.42 8.10
C VAL A 76 9.70 0.69 6.87
N PHE A 77 9.38 1.18 5.68
CA PHE A 77 9.90 0.67 4.41
C PHE A 77 10.89 1.68 3.82
N ASP A 78 12.17 1.32 3.83
CA ASP A 78 13.21 2.11 3.19
C ASP A 78 13.56 1.50 1.83
N GLY A 79 13.31 2.24 0.76
CA GLY A 79 13.65 1.85 -0.60
C GLY A 79 15.14 1.86 -0.90
N GLY A 80 15.99 2.40 -0.02
CA GLY A 80 17.45 2.44 -0.22
C GLY A 80 17.88 3.18 -1.48
N GLY A 81 17.01 3.99 -2.09
CA GLY A 81 17.25 4.64 -3.38
C GLY A 81 17.05 3.71 -4.58
N HIS A 82 16.57 2.49 -4.37
CA HIS A 82 16.28 1.51 -5.43
C HIS A 82 14.92 1.74 -6.09
N THR A 83 14.72 1.08 -7.22
CA THR A 83 13.50 1.17 -8.02
C THR A 83 12.73 -0.13 -8.03
N VAL A 84 11.41 -0.04 -7.80
CA VAL A 84 10.46 -1.13 -8.10
C VAL A 84 9.89 -0.86 -9.49
N ASN A 85 10.30 -1.68 -10.46
CA ASN A 85 9.95 -1.54 -11.88
C ASN A 85 8.78 -2.44 -12.28
N LYS A 86 8.07 -2.01 -13.32
CA LYS A 86 6.99 -2.78 -13.99
C LYS A 86 5.87 -3.18 -13.02
N LEU A 87 5.59 -2.31 -12.06
CA LEU A 87 4.38 -2.45 -11.28
C LEU A 87 3.16 -2.49 -12.22
N ASN A 88 2.31 -3.48 -12.06
CA ASN A 88 1.01 -3.52 -12.72
C ASN A 88 -0.06 -3.84 -11.69
N VAL A 89 -0.96 -2.89 -11.46
CA VAL A 89 -2.15 -3.06 -10.62
C VAL A 89 -3.37 -2.81 -11.50
N ALA A 90 -4.22 -3.82 -11.63
CA ALA A 90 -5.48 -3.74 -12.36
C ALA A 90 -6.61 -4.28 -11.47
N TYR A 91 -7.29 -3.38 -10.79
CA TYR A 91 -8.41 -3.72 -9.92
C TYR A 91 -9.73 -3.46 -10.62
N THR A 92 -10.63 -4.43 -10.58
CA THR A 92 -12.03 -4.26 -10.97
C THR A 92 -12.91 -4.93 -9.91
N GLY A 93 -13.84 -4.20 -9.33
CA GLY A 93 -14.68 -4.74 -8.27
C GLY A 93 -15.84 -3.82 -7.90
N ALA A 94 -16.61 -4.26 -6.92
CA ALA A 94 -17.81 -3.58 -6.42
C ALA A 94 -17.74 -3.35 -4.89
N THR A 95 -16.55 -3.08 -4.35
CA THR A 95 -16.36 -2.83 -2.92
C THR A 95 -16.71 -1.40 -2.54
N THR A 96 -17.12 -1.20 -1.32
CA THR A 96 -17.47 0.13 -0.78
C THR A 96 -16.26 1.05 -0.69
N PHE A 97 -15.08 0.49 -0.38
CA PHE A 97 -13.81 1.20 -0.34
C PHE A 97 -12.73 0.35 -1.00
N THR A 98 -11.98 0.94 -1.92
CA THR A 98 -10.84 0.31 -2.57
C THR A 98 -9.69 1.29 -2.67
N SER A 99 -8.53 0.87 -2.22
CA SER A 99 -7.30 1.64 -2.31
C SER A 99 -6.18 0.77 -2.90
N VAL A 100 -5.60 1.22 -4.00
CA VAL A 100 -4.60 0.45 -4.75
C VAL A 100 -3.36 1.27 -5.10
N GLY A 101 -2.23 0.59 -5.16
CA GLY A 101 -0.91 1.11 -5.48
C GLY A 101 0.12 0.01 -5.27
N LEU A 102 1.39 0.34 -5.16
CA LEU A 102 2.38 -0.60 -4.61
C LEU A 102 1.98 -0.94 -3.16
N PHE A 103 1.64 0.09 -2.40
CA PHE A 103 0.95 0.00 -1.12
C PHE A 103 -0.50 0.45 -1.30
N GLY A 104 -1.45 -0.30 -0.78
CA GLY A 104 -2.86 0.08 -0.79
C GLY A 104 -3.14 1.14 0.27
N VAL A 105 -2.93 0.78 1.54
CA VAL A 105 -3.12 1.66 2.70
C VAL A 105 -1.83 1.71 3.52
N ASN A 106 -1.35 2.92 3.78
CA ASN A 106 -0.17 3.17 4.60
C ASN A 106 -0.53 3.93 5.88
N ASP A 107 -0.07 3.42 7.01
CA ASP A 107 -0.08 4.05 8.34
C ASP A 107 1.33 4.02 8.97
N GLY A 108 2.34 3.72 8.17
CA GLY A 108 3.75 3.67 8.53
C GLY A 108 4.58 4.69 7.77
N THR A 109 5.86 4.44 7.64
CA THR A 109 6.78 5.29 6.89
C THR A 109 7.30 4.57 5.64
N ILE A 110 7.18 5.24 4.48
CA ILE A 110 7.76 4.79 3.21
C ILE A 110 8.72 5.86 2.75
N ARG A 111 9.99 5.50 2.53
CA ARG A 111 11.00 6.48 2.15
C ARG A 111 12.00 5.97 1.12
N ASN A 112 12.69 6.91 0.44
CA ASN A 112 13.79 6.65 -0.48
C ASN A 112 13.45 5.62 -1.58
N LEU A 113 12.24 5.67 -2.13
CA LEU A 113 11.71 4.65 -3.04
C LEU A 113 11.33 5.26 -4.39
N HIS A 114 11.77 4.63 -5.48
CA HIS A 114 11.25 4.88 -6.81
C HIS A 114 10.34 3.75 -7.25
N VAL A 115 9.20 4.09 -7.88
CA VAL A 115 8.27 3.09 -8.43
C VAL A 115 7.97 3.44 -9.87
N ALA A 116 7.98 2.46 -10.75
CA ALA A 116 7.61 2.64 -12.16
C ALA A 116 6.59 1.59 -12.60
N GLY A 117 5.51 2.03 -13.25
CA GLY A 117 4.48 1.10 -13.73
C GLY A 117 3.13 1.70 -14.03
N THR A 118 2.10 0.87 -13.94
CA THR A 118 0.71 1.23 -14.19
C THR A 118 -0.18 0.80 -13.03
N VAL A 119 -1.02 1.71 -12.58
CA VAL A 119 -2.03 1.45 -11.55
C VAL A 119 -3.39 1.87 -12.09
N SER A 120 -4.32 0.94 -12.16
CA SER A 120 -5.69 1.20 -12.58
C SER A 120 -6.68 0.56 -11.60
N ALA A 121 -7.71 1.31 -11.27
CA ALA A 121 -8.81 0.81 -10.45
C ALA A 121 -10.15 1.24 -11.03
N THR A 122 -11.05 0.29 -11.17
CA THR A 122 -12.41 0.53 -11.64
C THR A 122 -13.38 -0.13 -10.67
N THR A 123 -14.39 0.61 -10.25
CA THR A 123 -15.48 0.06 -9.43
C THR A 123 -16.83 0.40 -10.03
N SER A 124 -17.82 -0.45 -9.81
CA SER A 124 -19.22 -0.09 -10.05
C SER A 124 -19.67 0.85 -8.93
N CYS A 125 -20.00 2.09 -9.29
CA CYS A 125 -20.44 3.08 -8.32
C CYS A 125 -21.81 2.76 -7.75
N THR A 126 -21.84 2.58 -6.42
CA THR A 126 -23.02 2.84 -5.62
C THR A 126 -22.82 4.15 -4.87
N ASP A 127 -23.86 4.76 -4.32
CA ASP A 127 -23.80 6.08 -3.63
C ASP A 127 -22.78 6.19 -2.48
N LYS A 128 -22.07 5.10 -2.17
CA LYS A 128 -21.10 5.01 -1.06
C LYS A 128 -19.80 4.29 -1.44
N SER A 129 -19.49 4.18 -2.72
CA SER A 129 -18.26 3.52 -3.18
C SER A 129 -17.15 4.55 -3.40
N TYR A 130 -15.96 4.26 -2.90
CA TYR A 130 -14.76 5.04 -3.12
C TYR A 130 -13.68 4.16 -3.75
N VAL A 131 -13.08 4.65 -4.83
CA VAL A 131 -11.90 4.04 -5.44
C VAL A 131 -10.77 5.05 -5.44
N ILE A 132 -9.64 4.65 -4.90
CA ILE A 132 -8.45 5.48 -4.79
C ILE A 132 -7.28 4.72 -5.41
N ALA A 133 -6.56 5.36 -6.31
CA ALA A 133 -5.37 4.80 -6.93
C ALA A 133 -4.19 5.74 -6.77
N GLY A 134 -3.05 5.20 -6.38
CA GLY A 134 -1.79 5.92 -6.27
C GLY A 134 -0.65 5.07 -6.82
N GLY A 135 0.38 5.69 -7.38
CA GLY A 135 1.52 4.94 -7.91
C GLY A 135 2.32 4.23 -6.81
N ILE A 136 2.51 4.89 -5.68
CA ILE A 136 3.21 4.35 -4.52
C ILE A 136 2.20 3.92 -3.46
N VAL A 137 1.36 4.83 -3.00
CA VAL A 137 0.35 4.61 -1.95
C VAL A 137 -1.00 5.04 -2.47
N GLY A 138 -2.01 4.21 -2.34
CA GLY A 138 -3.39 4.59 -2.63
C GLY A 138 -3.95 5.50 -1.55
N PHE A 139 -3.90 5.10 -0.29
CA PHE A 139 -4.41 5.89 0.84
C PHE A 139 -3.37 5.97 1.96
N ASN A 140 -2.96 7.21 2.30
CA ASN A 140 -2.03 7.47 3.38
C ASN A 140 -2.77 7.99 4.61
N ILE A 141 -2.69 7.25 5.72
CA ILE A 141 -3.38 7.60 6.96
C ILE A 141 -2.55 8.68 7.69
N ILE A 142 -3.14 9.85 7.85
CA ILE A 142 -2.61 10.92 8.70
C ILE A 142 -3.35 10.94 10.03
N ALA A 143 -2.83 11.67 11.02
CA ALA A 143 -3.51 11.86 12.29
C ALA A 143 -4.95 12.34 12.08
N TYR A 144 -5.89 11.70 12.74
CA TYR A 144 -7.30 12.05 12.73
C TYR A 144 -7.73 12.40 14.16
N GLU A 145 -8.27 13.58 14.32
CA GLU A 145 -8.87 14.01 15.57
C GLU A 145 -10.36 14.33 15.33
N ASP A 146 -11.23 13.58 15.95
CA ASP A 146 -12.61 13.97 16.14
C ASP A 146 -12.97 14.10 17.62
N ALA A 147 -14.19 14.56 17.89
CA ALA A 147 -14.65 14.82 19.28
C ALA A 147 -14.72 13.56 20.16
N MET A 148 -14.55 12.37 19.61
CA MET A 148 -14.68 11.09 20.31
C MET A 148 -13.46 10.15 20.14
N ASN A 149 -12.55 10.43 19.22
CA ASN A 149 -11.43 9.55 18.94
C ASN A 149 -10.21 10.33 18.46
N THR A 150 -9.16 10.36 19.30
CA THR A 150 -7.85 10.90 18.91
C THR A 150 -6.96 9.72 18.54
N ARG A 151 -6.74 9.49 17.25
CA ARG A 151 -5.79 8.50 16.79
C ARG A 151 -4.63 9.19 16.10
N PRO A 152 -3.40 9.04 16.61
CA PRO A 152 -2.23 9.43 15.85
C PRO A 152 -2.11 8.49 14.65
N GLY A 153 -2.35 8.97 13.45
CA GLY A 153 -1.89 8.33 12.23
C GLY A 153 -0.43 8.71 12.01
N SER A 154 0.37 7.79 11.51
CA SER A 154 1.81 8.00 11.30
C SER A 154 2.22 7.87 9.83
N GLY A 155 1.25 7.80 8.91
CA GLY A 155 1.52 7.64 7.48
C GLY A 155 2.42 8.74 6.93
N ALA A 156 3.67 8.41 6.61
CA ALA A 156 4.65 9.31 6.01
C ALA A 156 5.17 8.73 4.69
N ILE A 157 5.36 9.62 3.69
CA ILE A 157 5.97 9.30 2.40
C ILE A 157 7.05 10.33 2.14
N GLU A 158 8.32 9.91 2.10
CA GLU A 158 9.46 10.81 2.07
C GLU A 158 10.45 10.42 0.96
N HIS A 159 10.93 11.39 0.18
CA HIS A 159 11.93 11.16 -0.88
C HIS A 159 11.56 10.03 -1.85
N CYS A 160 10.26 9.94 -2.20
CA CYS A 160 9.74 8.93 -3.10
C CYS A 160 9.31 9.55 -4.43
N SER A 161 9.35 8.75 -5.50
CA SER A 161 8.85 9.17 -6.81
C SER A 161 8.13 8.03 -7.53
N PHE A 162 7.19 8.41 -8.41
CA PHE A 162 6.49 7.49 -9.30
C PHE A 162 6.64 7.93 -10.75
N THR A 163 6.87 6.97 -11.64
CA THR A 163 6.90 7.18 -13.09
C THR A 163 5.95 6.20 -13.78
N GLY A 164 4.94 6.70 -14.47
CA GLY A 164 3.97 5.83 -15.15
C GLY A 164 2.59 6.42 -15.21
N SER A 165 1.56 5.56 -15.23
CA SER A 165 0.16 5.98 -15.30
C SER A 165 -0.63 5.51 -14.08
N VAL A 166 -1.50 6.38 -13.61
CA VAL A 166 -2.46 6.10 -12.53
C VAL A 166 -3.85 6.49 -13.00
N SER A 167 -4.81 5.59 -12.84
CA SER A 167 -6.21 5.87 -13.14
C SER A 167 -7.14 5.27 -12.11
N ALA A 168 -8.15 6.03 -11.73
CA ALA A 168 -9.26 5.55 -10.92
C ALA A 168 -10.57 5.95 -11.63
N SER A 169 -11.47 5.01 -11.79
CA SER A 169 -12.75 5.25 -12.43
C SER A 169 -13.89 4.57 -11.68
N CYS A 170 -15.02 5.26 -11.71
CA CYS A 170 -16.26 4.75 -11.19
C CYS A 170 -17.22 4.62 -12.39
N GLY A 171 -17.51 3.40 -12.83
CA GLY A 171 -18.48 3.15 -13.90
C GLY A 171 -19.88 3.33 -13.35
N ASN A 172 -20.66 4.26 -13.91
CA ASN A 172 -22.10 4.21 -13.75
C ASN A 172 -22.59 2.96 -14.49
N ASP A 173 -23.21 2.04 -13.77
CA ASP A 173 -24.02 1.01 -14.41
C ASP A 173 -25.22 1.75 -15.06
N PRO A 174 -25.33 1.77 -16.37
CA PRO A 174 -26.51 2.38 -16.99
C PRO A 174 -27.72 1.47 -16.66
N THR A 175 -28.52 1.90 -15.70
CA THR A 175 -29.85 1.31 -15.43
C THR A 175 -30.77 1.45 -16.64
#